data_745484427bbc2573c133ed63e9aeb93b
#
_entry.id   745484427bbc2573c133ed63e9aeb93b
#
_cell.length_a   1.000
_cell.length_b   1.000
_cell.length_c   1.000
_cell.angle_alpha   90.00
_cell.angle_beta   90.00
_cell.angle_gamma   90.00
#
_symmetry.space_group_name_H-M   'P 1'
#
loop_
_entity.id
_entity.type
_entity.pdbx_description
1 polymer ?
#
loop_
_entity_poly.entity_id
_entity_poly.type
_entity_poly.pdbx_seq_one_letter_code
_entity_poly.pdbx_strand_id
1 'polypeptide(L)'
;EDTYVDVDVTLGDNRLNENVVNHYNALDQLTKTLTKNYKVSFTYDAEGLRTSKTVNGKKTVFIWDGNQLVMELSESGIVKKRYIRGNDLVYVDKEADKDSGKFEDKQYYVTDSHGNVVQLTNVDGKIIKTYEYDSFGNEVNLDKKDDNPFRYCGEYYDKETEEIYLRARYYQPTVGRFLTRDTYTGESGDPLSLHLYTYCGNDGMNKCDADGNAWTWIKNKWNAFCDTAQKCYNGAKTYVKKIASNVKKTAAKVIRGGVNYWKKTWLGKEFYKRTKSGSDWKVNLLLKLGGFEREKLQYICSIFPNQSKRNKSTFRDG
;
A
#
# COMPACT_ATOMS: atom_id res chain seq x y z
N GLU A 1 29.57 3.07 32.68
CA GLU A 1 30.58 2.32 31.91
C GLU A 1 29.84 1.18 31.20
N ASP A 2 29.58 1.36 29.90
CA ASP A 2 28.95 0.36 29.08
C ASP A 2 29.92 -0.80 28.90
N THR A 3 29.63 -1.93 29.53
CA THR A 3 30.36 -3.17 29.31
C THR A 3 29.95 -3.73 27.93
N TYR A 4 30.76 -3.41 26.92
CA TYR A 4 30.61 -4.04 25.60
C TYR A 4 31.13 -5.48 25.70
N VAL A 5 30.27 -6.44 25.36
CA VAL A 5 30.68 -7.81 25.10
C VAL A 5 31.08 -7.86 23.64
N ASP A 6 32.39 -7.85 23.37
CA ASP A 6 32.92 -8.12 22.02
C ASP A 6 32.69 -9.61 21.72
N VAL A 7 31.71 -9.89 20.89
CA VAL A 7 31.53 -11.23 20.31
C VAL A 7 32.09 -11.19 18.90
N ASP A 8 33.33 -11.63 18.74
CA ASP A 8 33.91 -11.92 17.43
C ASP A 8 33.20 -13.12 16.82
N VAL A 9 32.18 -12.86 16.01
CA VAL A 9 31.57 -13.90 15.18
C VAL A 9 32.27 -13.89 13.83
N THR A 10 33.34 -14.65 13.71
CA THR A 10 33.94 -15.02 12.43
C THR A 10 33.04 -16.04 11.75
N LEU A 11 32.07 -15.58 10.96
CA LEU A 11 31.32 -16.45 10.07
C LEU A 11 32.23 -16.80 8.87
N GLY A 12 32.72 -18.05 8.87
CA GLY A 12 33.50 -18.59 7.75
C GLY A 12 32.63 -18.84 6.52
N ASP A 13 32.36 -17.80 5.74
CA ASP A 13 31.92 -17.94 4.37
C ASP A 13 33.12 -17.76 3.44
N ASN A 14 33.41 -18.80 2.64
CA ASN A 14 34.50 -18.78 1.64
C ASN A 14 34.34 -17.71 0.53
N ARG A 15 33.27 -16.95 0.51
CA ARG A 15 33.07 -15.78 -0.36
C ARG A 15 33.40 -14.47 0.29
N LEU A 16 33.54 -14.43 1.64
CA LEU A 16 33.86 -13.27 2.42
C LEU A 16 35.28 -13.42 3.00
N ASN A 17 36.29 -13.11 2.19
CA ASN A 17 37.66 -12.84 2.67
C ASN A 17 37.72 -11.51 3.46
N GLU A 18 36.62 -11.11 4.11
CA GLU A 18 36.48 -9.85 4.82
C GLU A 18 36.04 -10.13 6.24
N ASN A 19 36.88 -9.78 7.20
CA ASN A 19 36.51 -9.83 8.62
C ASN A 19 35.39 -8.81 8.86
N VAL A 20 34.18 -9.29 9.09
CA VAL A 20 33.05 -8.49 9.55
C VAL A 20 33.02 -8.58 11.07
N VAL A 21 33.06 -7.44 11.75
CA VAL A 21 33.00 -7.38 13.23
C VAL A 21 31.72 -6.67 13.63
N ASN A 22 30.84 -7.38 14.34
CA ASN A 22 29.58 -6.87 14.85
C ASN A 22 29.65 -6.63 16.36
N HIS A 23 29.15 -5.48 16.81
CA HIS A 23 29.02 -5.13 18.22
C HIS A 23 27.56 -5.00 18.59
N TYR A 24 27.20 -5.55 19.74
CA TYR A 24 25.84 -5.56 20.26
C TYR A 24 25.76 -4.89 21.62
N ASN A 25 24.61 -4.32 21.96
CA ASN A 25 24.35 -3.84 23.31
C ASN A 25 23.79 -4.97 24.21
N ALA A 26 23.50 -4.65 25.49
CA ALA A 26 22.94 -5.61 26.45
C ALA A 26 21.54 -6.13 26.10
N LEU A 27 20.86 -5.55 25.09
CA LEU A 27 19.56 -5.98 24.59
C LEU A 27 19.69 -6.78 23.27
N ASP A 28 20.88 -7.29 22.95
CA ASP A 28 21.19 -8.00 21.69
C ASP A 28 20.93 -7.17 20.40
N GLN A 29 20.88 -5.83 20.53
CA GLN A 29 20.70 -4.95 19.36
C GLN A 29 22.06 -4.65 18.72
N LEU A 30 22.16 -4.78 17.40
CA LEU A 30 23.36 -4.47 16.63
C LEU A 30 23.65 -2.97 16.67
N THR A 31 24.69 -2.55 17.37
CA THR A 31 25.06 -1.13 17.51
C THR A 31 26.11 -0.68 16.52
N LYS A 32 26.94 -1.61 16.01
CA LYS A 32 28.00 -1.28 15.09
C LYS A 32 28.42 -2.49 14.26
N THR A 33 28.69 -2.24 12.97
CA THR A 33 29.29 -3.22 12.08
C THR A 33 30.53 -2.60 11.43
N LEU A 34 31.64 -3.32 11.46
CA LEU A 34 32.87 -2.96 10.77
C LEU A 34 33.09 -3.96 9.63
N THR A 35 33.17 -3.46 8.41
CA THR A 35 33.60 -4.20 7.23
C THR A 35 34.88 -3.57 6.69
N LYS A 36 35.50 -4.18 5.70
CA LYS A 36 36.66 -3.61 5.03
C LYS A 36 36.45 -2.17 4.50
N ASN A 37 35.24 -1.89 4.01
CA ASN A 37 34.91 -0.64 3.31
C ASN A 37 34.03 0.30 4.15
N TYR A 38 33.35 -0.21 5.17
CA TYR A 38 32.33 0.54 5.91
C TYR A 38 32.50 0.40 7.42
N LYS A 39 32.35 1.53 8.08
CA LYS A 39 32.06 1.62 9.52
C LYS A 39 30.61 2.07 9.66
N VAL A 40 29.75 1.17 10.06
CA VAL A 40 28.32 1.44 10.23
C VAL A 40 27.98 1.41 11.72
N SER A 41 27.19 2.38 12.21
CA SER A 41 26.67 2.36 13.57
C SER A 41 25.18 2.68 13.56
N PHE A 42 24.49 2.09 14.56
CA PHE A 42 23.04 2.15 14.66
C PHE A 42 22.65 2.65 16.06
N THR A 43 21.52 3.36 16.14
CA THR A 43 20.88 3.73 17.41
C THR A 43 19.42 3.33 17.38
N TYR A 44 18.88 3.04 18.56
CA TYR A 44 17.54 2.54 18.75
C TYR A 44 16.80 3.38 19.78
N ASP A 45 15.47 3.37 19.71
CA ASP A 45 14.60 3.91 20.76
C ASP A 45 14.32 2.85 21.86
N ALA A 46 13.47 3.22 22.81
CA ALA A 46 13.07 2.35 23.93
C ALA A 46 12.20 1.15 23.47
N GLU A 47 11.59 1.24 22.28
CA GLU A 47 10.77 0.18 21.69
C GLU A 47 11.58 -0.77 20.82
N GLY A 48 12.89 -0.48 20.63
CA GLY A 48 13.81 -1.28 19.84
C GLY A 48 13.82 -0.93 18.34
N LEU A 49 13.11 0.12 17.94
CA LEU A 49 13.13 0.58 16.55
C LEU A 49 14.39 1.41 16.26
N ARG A 50 15.00 1.16 15.13
CA ARG A 50 16.21 1.87 14.71
C ARG A 50 15.94 3.34 14.40
N THR A 51 16.50 4.24 15.24
CA THR A 51 16.33 5.69 15.08
C THR A 51 17.36 6.32 14.16
N SER A 52 18.55 5.74 14.01
CA SER A 52 19.52 6.21 13.03
C SER A 52 20.48 5.13 12.55
N LYS A 53 21.06 5.40 11.37
CA LYS A 53 22.20 4.68 10.79
C LYS A 53 23.27 5.69 10.42
N THR A 54 24.52 5.46 10.83
CA THR A 54 25.67 6.27 10.44
C THR A 54 26.65 5.43 9.65
N VAL A 55 26.92 5.80 8.40
CA VAL A 55 27.83 5.10 7.49
C VAL A 55 29.03 6.00 7.23
N ASN A 56 30.23 5.58 7.65
CA ASN A 56 31.47 6.33 7.48
C ASN A 56 31.34 7.81 7.90
N GLY A 57 30.64 8.06 9.04
CA GLY A 57 30.40 9.39 9.59
C GLY A 57 29.17 10.12 9.03
N LYS A 58 28.50 9.62 7.99
CA LYS A 58 27.29 10.23 7.44
C LYS A 58 26.05 9.61 8.10
N LYS A 59 25.33 10.40 8.89
CA LYS A 59 24.15 9.98 9.63
C LYS A 59 22.85 10.14 8.83
N THR A 60 22.01 9.12 8.86
CA THR A 60 20.62 9.11 8.42
C THR A 60 19.74 8.88 9.63
N VAL A 61 18.71 9.70 9.81
CA VAL A 61 17.72 9.58 10.89
C VAL A 61 16.43 8.98 10.33
N PHE A 62 15.83 8.05 11.05
CA PHE A 62 14.63 7.34 10.66
C PHE A 62 13.42 7.80 11.47
N ILE A 63 12.31 8.06 10.79
CA ILE A 63 11.03 8.40 11.41
C ILE A 63 10.05 7.26 11.14
N TRP A 64 9.45 6.76 12.19
CA TRP A 64 8.53 5.62 12.18
C TRP A 64 7.10 6.05 12.46
N ASP A 65 6.15 5.34 11.88
CA ASP A 65 4.73 5.33 12.25
C ASP A 65 4.38 3.89 12.66
N GLY A 66 4.28 3.66 13.97
CA GLY A 66 4.32 2.31 14.53
C GLY A 66 5.59 1.58 14.13
N ASN A 67 5.48 0.45 13.46
CA ASN A 67 6.60 -0.35 12.96
C ASN A 67 6.95 -0.09 11.47
N GLN A 68 6.37 0.96 10.86
CA GLN A 68 6.58 1.31 9.46
C GLN A 68 7.48 2.54 9.32
N LEU A 69 8.58 2.40 8.59
CA LEU A 69 9.43 3.54 8.25
C LEU A 69 8.70 4.46 7.28
N VAL A 70 8.56 5.75 7.65
CA VAL A 70 7.86 6.76 6.84
C VAL A 70 8.77 7.84 6.28
N MET A 71 9.91 8.14 6.92
CA MET A 71 10.87 9.14 6.40
C MET A 71 12.31 8.79 6.74
N GLU A 72 13.21 9.23 5.85
CA GLU A 72 14.64 9.33 6.12
C GLU A 72 15.06 10.80 6.09
N LEU A 73 15.75 11.24 7.12
CA LEU A 73 16.26 12.58 7.25
C LEU A 73 17.79 12.58 7.28
N SER A 74 18.39 13.71 6.88
CA SER A 74 19.80 13.98 7.17
C SER A 74 20.00 14.24 8.67
N GLU A 75 21.27 14.29 9.10
CA GLU A 75 21.63 14.69 10.46
C GLU A 75 21.13 16.10 10.84
N SER A 76 21.01 16.99 9.86
CA SER A 76 20.46 18.35 10.02
C SER A 76 18.92 18.41 10.04
N GLY A 77 18.25 17.26 9.95
CA GLY A 77 16.78 17.17 9.97
C GLY A 77 16.11 17.44 8.60
N ILE A 78 16.88 17.54 7.51
CA ILE A 78 16.33 17.71 6.16
C ILE A 78 15.80 16.36 5.68
N VAL A 79 14.55 16.34 5.20
CA VAL A 79 13.90 15.12 4.69
C VAL A 79 14.53 14.72 3.35
N LYS A 80 15.08 13.51 3.28
CA LYS A 80 15.71 12.95 2.08
C LYS A 80 14.77 12.04 1.28
N LYS A 81 13.97 11.24 2.02
CA LYS A 81 13.00 10.32 1.43
C LYS A 81 11.73 10.33 2.27
N ARG A 82 10.58 10.27 1.60
CA ARG A 82 9.28 10.03 2.23
C ARG A 82 8.67 8.78 1.61
N TYR A 83 8.27 7.84 2.45
CA TYR A 83 7.66 6.60 2.04
C TYR A 83 6.16 6.67 2.27
N ILE A 84 5.40 6.55 1.19
CA ILE A 84 3.95 6.57 1.25
C ILE A 84 3.47 5.14 1.23
N ARG A 85 2.68 4.81 2.25
CA ARG A 85 2.15 3.46 2.47
C ARG A 85 0.64 3.46 2.46
N GLY A 86 0.07 2.35 1.98
CA GLY A 86 -1.30 1.94 2.20
C GLY A 86 -1.26 0.71 3.11
N ASN A 87 -1.80 -0.41 2.63
CA ASN A 87 -1.54 -1.72 3.26
C ASN A 87 -0.07 -2.13 3.09
N ASP A 88 0.50 -1.79 1.94
CA ASP A 88 1.90 -2.04 1.59
C ASP A 88 2.58 -0.73 1.15
N LEU A 89 3.87 -0.80 0.83
CA LEU A 89 4.64 0.32 0.33
C LEU A 89 4.15 0.70 -1.09
N VAL A 90 3.71 1.96 -1.28
CA VAL A 90 3.14 2.41 -2.56
C VAL A 90 4.17 3.16 -3.39
N TYR A 91 4.77 4.22 -2.83
CA TYR A 91 5.81 4.97 -3.52
C TYR A 91 6.75 5.67 -2.55
N VAL A 92 7.91 6.05 -3.05
CA VAL A 92 8.85 6.95 -2.39
C VAL A 92 8.92 8.27 -3.13
N ASP A 93 8.85 9.37 -2.38
CA ASP A 93 9.27 10.69 -2.83
C ASP A 93 10.74 10.89 -2.43
N LYS A 94 11.61 11.14 -3.38
CA LYS A 94 13.02 11.46 -3.13
C LYS A 94 13.28 12.95 -3.29
N GLU A 95 14.20 13.48 -2.50
CA GLU A 95 14.69 14.83 -2.70
C GLU A 95 15.39 14.95 -4.07
N ALA A 96 14.95 15.92 -4.89
CA ALA A 96 15.46 16.11 -6.24
C ALA A 96 16.92 16.57 -6.25
N ASP A 97 17.20 17.61 -5.46
CA ASP A 97 18.54 18.17 -5.30
C ASP A 97 18.98 18.07 -3.84
N LYS A 98 20.27 17.86 -3.65
CA LYS A 98 20.86 17.75 -2.32
C LYS A 98 20.52 18.99 -1.47
N ASP A 99 19.84 18.76 -0.35
CA ASP A 99 19.45 19.77 0.62
C ASP A 99 18.47 20.86 0.10
N SER A 100 17.76 20.58 -1.01
CA SER A 100 16.77 21.49 -1.60
C SER A 100 15.42 21.48 -0.91
N GLY A 101 15.09 20.36 -0.25
CA GLY A 101 13.74 20.11 0.30
C GLY A 101 12.65 19.92 -0.75
N LYS A 102 12.99 19.88 -2.05
CA LYS A 102 12.06 19.64 -3.14
C LYS A 102 11.96 18.15 -3.46
N PHE A 103 10.74 17.67 -3.61
CA PHE A 103 10.44 16.27 -3.93
C PHE A 103 9.88 16.20 -5.34
N GLU A 104 10.70 15.81 -6.30
CA GLU A 104 10.33 15.75 -7.72
C GLU A 104 10.49 14.33 -8.30
N ASP A 105 11.26 13.45 -7.64
CA ASP A 105 11.48 12.08 -8.08
C ASP A 105 10.57 11.11 -7.30
N LYS A 106 9.42 10.76 -7.91
CA LYS A 106 8.52 9.73 -7.41
C LYS A 106 8.81 8.39 -8.05
N GLN A 107 9.01 7.39 -7.21
CA GLN A 107 9.21 6.02 -7.66
C GLN A 107 8.18 5.11 -7.00
N TYR A 108 7.39 4.42 -7.82
CA TYR A 108 6.34 3.51 -7.38
C TYR A 108 6.88 2.10 -7.25
N TYR A 109 6.47 1.44 -6.19
CA TYR A 109 6.85 0.06 -5.90
C TYR A 109 5.86 -0.91 -6.52
N VAL A 110 6.38 -1.91 -7.22
CA VAL A 110 5.61 -3.07 -7.68
C VAL A 110 6.10 -4.27 -6.91
N THR A 111 5.18 -4.94 -6.22
CA THR A 111 5.48 -6.10 -5.38
C THR A 111 4.84 -7.36 -5.93
N ASP A 112 5.47 -8.50 -5.69
CA ASP A 112 4.89 -9.81 -5.94
C ASP A 112 3.97 -10.27 -4.78
N SER A 113 3.43 -11.49 -4.87
CA SER A 113 2.58 -12.07 -3.83
C SER A 113 3.31 -12.37 -2.51
N HIS A 114 4.64 -12.44 -2.54
CA HIS A 114 5.48 -12.61 -1.36
C HIS A 114 5.74 -11.28 -0.64
N GLY A 115 5.44 -10.14 -1.29
CA GLY A 115 5.74 -8.81 -0.81
C GLY A 115 7.13 -8.32 -1.23
N ASN A 116 7.86 -9.09 -2.07
CA ASN A 116 9.12 -8.62 -2.61
C ASN A 116 8.91 -7.44 -3.54
N VAL A 117 9.74 -6.42 -3.43
CA VAL A 117 9.80 -5.39 -4.45
C VAL A 117 10.44 -5.97 -5.70
N VAL A 118 9.67 -6.15 -6.76
CA VAL A 118 10.15 -6.72 -8.03
C VAL A 118 10.46 -5.66 -9.08
N GLN A 119 9.82 -4.49 -9.00
CA GLN A 119 10.09 -3.37 -9.90
C GLN A 119 9.92 -2.03 -9.19
N LEU A 120 10.64 -1.02 -9.69
CA LEU A 120 10.34 0.39 -9.49
C LEU A 120 9.92 1.01 -10.81
N THR A 121 8.88 1.84 -10.77
CA THR A 121 8.41 2.59 -11.93
C THR A 121 8.36 4.09 -11.63
N ASN A 122 8.47 4.91 -12.67
CA ASN A 122 8.23 6.35 -12.55
C ASN A 122 6.72 6.68 -12.61
N VAL A 123 6.37 7.95 -12.56
CA VAL A 123 4.98 8.46 -12.61
C VAL A 123 4.25 8.09 -13.91
N ASP A 124 4.97 7.84 -15.00
CA ASP A 124 4.41 7.43 -16.30
C ASP A 124 4.25 5.90 -16.41
N GLY A 125 4.57 5.15 -15.35
CA GLY A 125 4.53 3.69 -15.33
C GLY A 125 5.71 3.01 -16.05
N LYS A 126 6.75 3.78 -16.45
CA LYS A 126 7.96 3.22 -17.07
C LYS A 126 8.81 2.55 -15.99
N ILE A 127 9.25 1.32 -16.25
CA ILE A 127 10.14 0.58 -15.36
C ILE A 127 11.51 1.30 -15.28
N ILE A 128 11.93 1.62 -14.06
CA ILE A 128 13.23 2.23 -13.74
C ILE A 128 14.22 1.14 -13.34
N LYS A 129 13.76 0.17 -12.55
CA LYS A 129 14.57 -0.89 -11.97
C LYS A 129 13.76 -2.18 -11.85
N THR A 130 14.42 -3.32 -12.01
CA THR A 130 13.87 -4.66 -11.78
C THR A 130 14.75 -5.39 -10.77
N TYR A 131 14.13 -6.16 -9.88
CA TYR A 131 14.79 -6.97 -8.86
C TYR A 131 14.38 -8.43 -9.01
N GLU A 132 15.31 -9.33 -8.79
CA GLU A 132 15.12 -10.77 -8.76
C GLU A 132 15.82 -11.33 -7.51
N TYR A 133 15.17 -12.27 -6.84
CA TYR A 133 15.66 -12.85 -5.59
C TYR A 133 15.68 -14.37 -5.66
N ASP A 134 16.64 -14.97 -4.96
CA ASP A 134 16.56 -16.39 -4.66
C ASP A 134 15.56 -16.68 -3.51
N SER A 135 15.46 -17.95 -3.13
CA SER A 135 14.51 -18.41 -2.08
C SER A 135 14.77 -17.82 -0.70
N PHE A 136 15.95 -17.26 -0.45
CA PHE A 136 16.35 -16.66 0.82
C PHE A 136 16.49 -15.14 0.75
N GLY A 137 16.17 -14.55 -0.40
CA GLY A 137 16.18 -13.09 -0.56
C GLY A 137 17.50 -12.49 -1.00
N ASN A 138 18.45 -13.31 -1.48
CA ASN A 138 19.61 -12.78 -2.14
C ASN A 138 19.22 -12.20 -3.49
N GLU A 139 19.57 -10.96 -3.76
CA GLU A 139 19.33 -10.33 -5.06
C GLU A 139 20.30 -10.92 -6.09
N VAL A 140 19.75 -11.46 -7.20
CA VAL A 140 20.53 -12.20 -8.21
C VAL A 140 21.53 -11.31 -8.94
N ASN A 141 21.16 -10.05 -9.22
CA ASN A 141 21.99 -9.09 -9.93
C ASN A 141 22.15 -7.81 -9.10
N LEU A 142 22.73 -7.94 -7.91
CA LEU A 142 22.87 -6.85 -6.94
C LEU A 142 23.61 -5.65 -7.52
N ASP A 143 22.92 -4.53 -7.62
CA ASP A 143 23.53 -3.24 -7.96
C ASP A 143 23.86 -2.47 -6.68
N LYS A 144 25.13 -2.44 -6.32
CA LYS A 144 25.63 -1.74 -5.11
C LYS A 144 25.45 -0.21 -5.16
N LYS A 145 25.14 0.37 -6.33
CA LYS A 145 24.85 1.81 -6.49
C LYS A 145 23.39 2.14 -6.26
N ASP A 146 22.52 1.12 -6.29
CA ASP A 146 21.10 1.32 -6.03
C ASP A 146 20.86 1.87 -4.63
N ASP A 147 20.06 2.92 -4.54
CA ASP A 147 19.75 3.63 -3.29
C ASP A 147 18.36 3.26 -2.72
N ASN A 148 17.61 2.38 -3.41
CA ASN A 148 16.37 1.84 -2.89
C ASN A 148 16.67 0.86 -1.76
N PRO A 149 16.19 1.12 -0.52
CA PRO A 149 16.43 0.20 0.58
C PRO A 149 15.38 -0.92 0.67
N PHE A 150 14.15 -0.70 0.16
CA PHE A 150 13.10 -1.70 0.28
C PHE A 150 13.17 -2.74 -0.83
N ARG A 151 13.35 -4.03 -0.45
CA ARG A 151 13.63 -5.12 -1.38
C ARG A 151 12.87 -6.40 -1.03
N TYR A 152 13.56 -7.42 -0.59
CA TYR A 152 12.98 -8.72 -0.23
C TYR A 152 11.93 -8.57 0.88
N CYS A 153 10.78 -9.21 0.73
CA CYS A 153 9.59 -9.07 1.60
C CYS A 153 9.14 -7.61 1.83
N GLY A 154 9.59 -6.65 1.00
CA GLY A 154 9.32 -5.23 1.21
C GLY A 154 10.04 -4.63 2.42
N GLU A 155 11.14 -5.27 2.88
CA GLU A 155 11.87 -4.88 4.07
C GLU A 155 13.16 -4.11 3.75
N TYR A 156 13.69 -3.41 4.76
CA TYR A 156 14.82 -2.51 4.63
C TYR A 156 16.15 -3.26 4.50
N TYR A 157 16.78 -3.19 3.35
CA TYR A 157 18.09 -3.75 3.07
C TYR A 157 19.20 -2.72 3.30
N ASP A 158 20.15 -3.04 4.17
CA ASP A 158 21.33 -2.25 4.44
C ASP A 158 22.46 -2.69 3.49
N LYS A 159 22.65 -1.95 2.41
CA LYS A 159 23.61 -2.29 1.35
C LYS A 159 25.08 -2.29 1.78
N GLU A 160 25.40 -1.65 2.88
CA GLU A 160 26.76 -1.55 3.44
C GLU A 160 27.16 -2.81 4.20
N THR A 161 26.17 -3.53 4.75
CA THR A 161 26.35 -4.76 5.52
C THR A 161 25.75 -5.98 4.82
N GLU A 162 24.97 -5.76 3.74
CA GLU A 162 24.26 -6.78 2.97
C GLU A 162 23.22 -7.56 3.83
N GLU A 163 22.64 -6.88 4.81
CA GLU A 163 21.68 -7.41 5.77
C GLU A 163 20.31 -6.76 5.60
N ILE A 164 19.25 -7.50 5.99
CA ILE A 164 17.88 -7.00 6.02
C ILE A 164 17.50 -6.67 7.47
N TYR A 165 17.09 -5.44 7.74
CA TYR A 165 16.61 -5.00 9.03
C TYR A 165 15.14 -5.37 9.23
N LEU A 166 14.86 -6.29 10.12
CA LEU A 166 13.54 -6.78 10.47
C LEU A 166 13.10 -6.33 11.88
N ARG A 167 13.36 -5.07 12.25
CA ARG A 167 13.09 -4.43 13.54
C ARG A 167 13.79 -5.12 14.70
N ALA A 168 13.28 -6.26 15.17
CA ALA A 168 13.86 -6.95 16.32
C ALA A 168 15.22 -7.58 16.00
N ARG A 169 15.44 -8.05 14.78
CA ARG A 169 16.68 -8.73 14.37
C ARG A 169 17.15 -8.32 12.97
N TYR A 170 18.40 -8.58 12.69
CA TYR A 170 18.97 -8.50 11.35
C TYR A 170 19.03 -9.89 10.72
N TYR A 171 18.56 -9.99 9.49
CA TYR A 171 18.58 -11.19 8.69
C TYR A 171 19.67 -11.10 7.62
N GLN A 172 20.50 -12.13 7.50
CA GLN A 172 21.55 -12.23 6.49
C GLN A 172 21.12 -13.23 5.40
N PRO A 173 20.71 -12.74 4.20
CA PRO A 173 20.19 -13.61 3.13
C PRO A 173 21.22 -14.62 2.63
N THR A 174 22.50 -14.22 2.57
CA THR A 174 23.60 -15.07 2.09
C THR A 174 23.82 -16.34 2.92
N VAL A 175 23.45 -16.28 4.20
CA VAL A 175 23.53 -17.41 5.14
C VAL A 175 22.16 -18.03 5.41
N GLY A 176 21.08 -17.29 5.12
CA GLY A 176 19.71 -17.69 5.42
C GLY A 176 19.38 -17.71 6.91
N ARG A 177 20.03 -16.84 7.71
CA ARG A 177 19.93 -16.84 9.18
C ARG A 177 19.82 -15.43 9.74
N PHE A 178 19.22 -15.34 10.94
CA PHE A 178 19.32 -14.15 11.77
C PHE A 178 20.71 -14.02 12.39
N LEU A 179 21.17 -12.80 12.63
CA LEU A 179 22.44 -12.52 13.28
C LEU A 179 22.40 -12.76 14.80
N THR A 180 21.23 -12.57 15.40
CA THR A 180 21.01 -12.76 16.84
C THR A 180 20.00 -13.87 17.08
N ARG A 181 20.04 -14.46 18.27
CA ARG A 181 19.14 -15.54 18.66
C ARG A 181 17.71 -15.01 18.83
N ASP A 182 16.74 -15.89 18.64
CA ASP A 182 15.33 -15.59 18.93
C ASP A 182 15.10 -15.46 20.45
N THR A 183 14.24 -14.56 20.86
CA THR A 183 13.74 -14.50 22.24
C THR A 183 12.78 -15.64 22.56
N TYR A 184 12.10 -16.18 21.53
CA TYR A 184 11.28 -17.38 21.64
C TYR A 184 12.16 -18.63 21.62
N THR A 185 12.11 -19.41 22.69
CA THR A 185 13.00 -20.57 22.88
C THR A 185 12.55 -21.86 22.18
N GLY A 186 11.44 -21.81 21.48
CA GLY A 186 10.86 -22.94 20.77
C GLY A 186 10.06 -23.90 21.63
N GLU A 187 9.47 -24.88 21.00
CA GLU A 187 8.67 -25.95 21.63
C GLU A 187 9.27 -27.33 21.38
N SER A 188 9.30 -28.19 22.42
CA SER A 188 9.86 -29.53 22.30
C SER A 188 9.13 -30.42 21.28
N GLY A 189 7.87 -30.11 20.96
CA GLY A 189 7.06 -30.80 19.95
C GLY A 189 7.28 -30.31 18.51
N ASP A 190 7.98 -29.18 18.33
CA ASP A 190 8.32 -28.61 17.03
C ASP A 190 9.84 -28.41 16.91
N PRO A 191 10.56 -29.40 16.35
CA PRO A 191 12.02 -29.35 16.24
C PRO A 191 12.54 -28.14 15.43
N LEU A 192 11.77 -27.62 14.49
CA LEU A 192 12.18 -26.44 13.70
C LEU A 192 12.18 -25.15 14.52
N SER A 193 11.34 -25.06 15.57
CA SER A 193 11.29 -23.91 16.46
C SER A 193 12.48 -23.87 17.43
N LEU A 194 13.19 -24.98 17.62
CA LEU A 194 14.34 -25.06 18.53
C LEU A 194 15.61 -24.41 17.99
N HIS A 195 15.67 -24.14 16.69
CA HIS A 195 16.82 -23.49 16.07
C HIS A 195 16.63 -21.97 16.06
N LEU A 196 17.17 -21.28 17.04
CA LEU A 196 16.89 -19.88 17.39
C LEU A 196 17.35 -18.83 16.34
N TYR A 197 18.12 -19.23 15.34
CA TYR A 197 18.63 -18.34 14.28
C TYR A 197 17.95 -18.57 12.92
N THR A 198 17.03 -19.53 12.83
CA THR A 198 16.42 -19.94 11.58
C THR A 198 15.42 -18.87 11.09
N TYR A 199 15.57 -18.43 9.85
CA TYR A 199 14.58 -17.58 9.20
C TYR A 199 13.43 -18.43 8.68
N CYS A 200 12.18 -18.09 9.08
CA CYS A 200 10.94 -18.72 8.60
C CYS A 200 10.91 -20.26 8.68
N GLY A 201 11.66 -20.89 9.58
CA GLY A 201 11.76 -22.35 9.66
C GLY A 201 12.41 -22.99 8.42
N ASN A 202 13.35 -22.31 7.77
CA ASN A 202 13.97 -22.63 6.48
C ASN A 202 13.01 -22.64 5.28
N ASP A 203 11.86 -21.99 5.37
CA ASP A 203 10.84 -21.92 4.32
C ASP A 203 10.57 -20.48 3.90
N GLY A 204 11.62 -19.77 3.46
CA GLY A 204 11.55 -18.39 3.01
C GLY A 204 10.71 -18.17 1.74
N MET A 205 10.40 -19.25 0.98
CA MET A 205 9.54 -19.15 -0.20
C MET A 205 8.06 -18.98 0.12
N ASN A 206 7.60 -19.59 1.22
CA ASN A 206 6.19 -19.61 1.59
C ASN A 206 5.87 -18.72 2.81
N LYS A 207 6.90 -18.19 3.45
CA LYS A 207 6.78 -17.44 4.70
C LYS A 207 7.64 -16.20 4.66
N CYS A 208 7.23 -15.16 5.37
CA CYS A 208 8.06 -14.02 5.67
C CYS A 208 7.95 -13.65 7.15
N ASP A 209 9.03 -13.12 7.70
CA ASP A 209 9.08 -12.59 9.05
C ASP A 209 9.28 -11.08 8.96
N ALA A 210 8.19 -10.34 9.11
CA ALA A 210 8.20 -8.90 8.88
C ALA A 210 8.72 -8.09 10.09
N ASP A 211 8.73 -8.65 11.28
CA ASP A 211 9.14 -7.98 12.52
C ASP A 211 10.35 -8.61 13.21
N GLY A 212 10.86 -9.70 12.67
CA GLY A 212 12.02 -10.40 13.17
C GLY A 212 11.76 -11.24 14.42
N ASN A 213 10.49 -11.53 14.76
CA ASN A 213 10.11 -12.34 15.92
C ASN A 213 9.21 -13.53 15.56
N ALA A 214 8.35 -13.37 14.55
CA ALA A 214 7.38 -14.39 14.19
C ALA A 214 7.16 -14.44 12.68
N TRP A 215 7.23 -15.63 12.11
CA TRP A 215 6.94 -15.83 10.68
C TRP A 215 5.44 -15.94 10.43
N THR A 216 4.99 -15.36 9.31
CA THR A 216 3.62 -15.45 8.84
C THR A 216 3.55 -16.16 7.50
N TRP A 217 2.50 -16.98 7.33
CA TRP A 217 2.22 -17.60 6.04
C TRP A 217 1.78 -16.54 5.04
N ILE A 218 2.37 -16.53 3.86
CA ILE A 218 2.04 -15.61 2.75
C ILE A 218 0.56 -15.67 2.40
N LYS A 219 -0.04 -16.87 2.47
CA LYS A 219 -1.47 -17.07 2.27
C LYS A 219 -2.34 -16.21 3.20
N ASN A 220 -1.90 -15.96 4.43
CA ASN A 220 -2.62 -15.10 5.37
C ASN A 220 -2.53 -13.62 4.97
N LYS A 221 -1.37 -13.17 4.51
CA LYS A 221 -1.21 -11.80 3.95
C LYS A 221 -2.08 -11.61 2.72
N TRP A 222 -2.09 -12.59 1.80
CA TRP A 222 -2.91 -12.55 0.60
C TRP A 222 -4.42 -12.52 0.92
N ASN A 223 -4.87 -13.36 1.85
CA ASN A 223 -6.26 -13.37 2.29
C ASN A 223 -6.65 -12.02 2.95
N ALA A 224 -5.81 -11.47 3.81
CA ALA A 224 -6.03 -10.15 4.43
C ALA A 224 -6.08 -9.02 3.39
N PHE A 225 -5.22 -9.07 2.36
CA PHE A 225 -5.25 -8.15 1.23
C PHE A 225 -6.56 -8.28 0.43
N CYS A 226 -6.96 -9.50 0.07
CA CYS A 226 -8.20 -9.76 -0.64
C CYS A 226 -9.42 -9.28 0.15
N ASP A 227 -9.46 -9.54 1.47
CA ASP A 227 -10.55 -9.09 2.36
C ASP A 227 -10.61 -7.56 2.43
N THR A 228 -9.45 -6.90 2.49
CA THR A 228 -9.38 -5.44 2.51
C THR A 228 -9.79 -4.84 1.18
N ALA A 229 -9.31 -5.39 0.06
CA ALA A 229 -9.70 -4.98 -1.27
C ALA A 229 -11.21 -5.16 -1.48
N GLN A 230 -11.78 -6.27 -1.01
CA GLN A 230 -13.22 -6.53 -1.06
C GLN A 230 -14.03 -5.55 -0.20
N LYS A 231 -13.53 -5.19 0.99
CA LYS A 231 -14.15 -4.16 1.85
C LYS A 231 -14.12 -2.78 1.18
N CYS A 232 -12.99 -2.38 0.59
CA CYS A 232 -12.86 -1.14 -0.17
C CYS A 232 -13.80 -1.11 -1.37
N TYR A 233 -13.86 -2.18 -2.16
CA TYR A 233 -14.77 -2.31 -3.30
C TYR A 233 -16.23 -2.18 -2.86
N ASN A 234 -16.64 -2.88 -1.80
CA ASN A 234 -18.01 -2.83 -1.28
C ASN A 234 -18.34 -1.44 -0.72
N GLY A 235 -17.39 -0.79 -0.05
CA GLY A 235 -17.51 0.60 0.41
C GLY A 235 -17.73 1.58 -0.74
N ALA A 236 -16.88 1.52 -1.77
CA ALA A 236 -17.01 2.34 -2.97
C ALA A 236 -18.33 2.10 -3.69
N LYS A 237 -18.75 0.84 -3.86
CA LYS A 237 -20.04 0.46 -4.46
C LYS A 237 -21.23 1.04 -3.68
N THR A 238 -21.17 0.99 -2.36
CA THR A 238 -22.20 1.56 -1.48
C THR A 238 -22.23 3.08 -1.58
N TYR A 239 -21.07 3.73 -1.62
CA TYR A 239 -20.95 5.18 -1.77
C TYR A 239 -21.51 5.67 -3.10
N VAL A 240 -21.15 5.00 -4.21
CA VAL A 240 -21.71 5.29 -5.54
C VAL A 240 -23.23 5.12 -5.58
N LYS A 241 -23.76 4.04 -4.98
CA LYS A 241 -25.23 3.87 -4.86
C LYS A 241 -25.88 5.01 -4.07
N LYS A 242 -25.27 5.45 -2.98
CA LYS A 242 -25.76 6.57 -2.16
C LYS A 242 -25.76 7.88 -2.94
N ILE A 243 -24.70 8.20 -3.68
CA ILE A 243 -24.63 9.35 -4.57
C ILE A 243 -25.72 9.27 -5.64
N ALA A 244 -25.83 8.15 -6.35
CA ALA A 244 -26.83 7.97 -7.38
C ALA A 244 -28.27 8.14 -6.84
N SER A 245 -28.56 7.64 -5.64
CA SER A 245 -29.87 7.82 -5.00
C SER A 245 -30.14 9.28 -4.64
N ASN A 246 -29.13 10.01 -4.15
CA ASN A 246 -29.25 11.41 -3.81
C ASN A 246 -29.44 12.29 -5.06
N VAL A 247 -28.68 12.03 -6.12
CA VAL A 247 -28.86 12.69 -7.43
C VAL A 247 -30.26 12.45 -7.96
N LYS A 248 -30.75 11.20 -7.91
CA LYS A 248 -32.13 10.87 -8.33
C LYS A 248 -33.18 11.60 -7.51
N LYS A 249 -33.03 11.68 -6.17
CA LYS A 249 -33.93 12.42 -5.27
C LYS A 249 -33.92 13.93 -5.57
N THR A 250 -32.73 14.51 -5.77
CA THR A 250 -32.57 15.92 -6.08
C THR A 250 -33.16 16.27 -7.44
N ALA A 251 -32.87 15.48 -8.47
CA ALA A 251 -33.46 15.64 -9.79
C ALA A 251 -35.00 15.56 -9.74
N ALA A 252 -35.55 14.57 -9.01
CA ALA A 252 -37.00 14.45 -8.84
C ALA A 252 -37.61 15.64 -8.10
N LYS A 253 -36.89 16.26 -7.15
CA LYS A 253 -37.33 17.48 -6.43
C LYS A 253 -37.35 18.69 -7.35
N VAL A 254 -36.27 18.87 -8.16
CA VAL A 254 -36.17 19.95 -9.12
C VAL A 254 -37.25 19.85 -10.19
N ILE A 255 -37.44 18.67 -10.76
CA ILE A 255 -38.48 18.41 -11.76
C ILE A 255 -39.87 18.68 -11.18
N ARG A 256 -40.15 18.18 -9.96
CA ARG A 256 -41.43 18.43 -9.27
C ARG A 256 -41.65 19.93 -9.01
N GLY A 257 -40.59 20.65 -8.59
CA GLY A 257 -40.62 22.10 -8.41
C GLY A 257 -40.94 22.83 -9.70
N GLY A 258 -40.22 22.49 -10.78
CA GLY A 258 -40.45 23.05 -12.11
C GLY A 258 -41.88 22.78 -12.65
N VAL A 259 -42.35 21.55 -12.52
CA VAL A 259 -43.75 21.18 -12.92
C VAL A 259 -44.78 21.95 -12.09
N ASN A 260 -44.56 22.09 -10.76
CA ASN A 260 -45.48 22.84 -9.90
C ASN A 260 -45.46 24.34 -10.18
N TYR A 261 -44.30 24.90 -10.47
CA TYR A 261 -44.18 26.30 -10.93
C TYR A 261 -44.91 26.51 -12.26
N TRP A 262 -44.68 25.64 -13.24
CA TRP A 262 -45.30 25.70 -14.55
C TRP A 262 -46.85 25.55 -14.47
N LYS A 263 -47.36 24.66 -13.62
CA LYS A 263 -48.81 24.50 -13.38
C LYS A 263 -49.48 25.76 -12.81
N LYS A 264 -48.74 26.63 -12.15
CA LYS A 264 -49.22 27.92 -11.61
C LYS A 264 -49.31 28.99 -12.69
N THR A 265 -48.60 28.87 -13.79
CA THR A 265 -48.69 29.79 -14.92
C THR A 265 -49.99 29.65 -15.66
N TRP A 266 -50.44 30.68 -16.36
CA TRP A 266 -51.67 30.62 -17.17
C TRP A 266 -51.62 29.51 -18.21
N LEU A 267 -50.51 29.41 -18.95
CA LEU A 267 -50.27 28.34 -19.91
C LEU A 267 -50.30 26.96 -19.28
N GLY A 268 -49.74 26.77 -18.13
CA GLY A 268 -49.72 25.51 -17.38
C GLY A 268 -51.12 25.11 -16.93
N LYS A 269 -51.93 26.06 -16.48
CA LYS A 269 -53.33 25.81 -16.08
C LYS A 269 -54.18 25.36 -17.26
N GLU A 270 -54.04 26.02 -18.39
CA GLU A 270 -54.75 25.69 -19.60
C GLU A 270 -54.32 24.33 -20.20
N PHE A 271 -53.02 24.04 -20.16
CA PHE A 271 -52.49 22.75 -20.55
C PHE A 271 -52.99 21.61 -19.69
N TYR A 272 -53.01 21.80 -18.36
CA TYR A 272 -53.48 20.80 -17.41
C TYR A 272 -54.98 20.50 -17.52
N LYS A 273 -55.78 21.50 -17.85
CA LYS A 273 -57.21 21.34 -18.16
C LYS A 273 -57.43 20.43 -19.38
N ARG A 274 -56.67 20.61 -20.46
CA ARG A 274 -56.76 19.86 -21.69
C ARG A 274 -56.16 18.45 -21.63
N THR A 275 -55.19 18.18 -20.73
CA THR A 275 -54.55 16.88 -20.61
C THR A 275 -55.39 15.86 -19.84
N LYS A 276 -56.46 16.26 -19.13
CA LYS A 276 -57.38 15.36 -18.50
C LYS A 276 -58.27 14.56 -19.46
N SER A 277 -58.32 14.93 -20.75
CA SER A 277 -59.16 14.31 -21.78
C SER A 277 -58.50 13.28 -22.66
N GLY A 278 -57.32 12.77 -22.32
CA GLY A 278 -56.82 11.47 -22.75
C GLY A 278 -56.54 11.25 -24.24
N SER A 279 -55.76 12.11 -24.95
CA SER A 279 -55.33 11.79 -26.31
C SER A 279 -53.90 12.27 -26.60
N ASP A 280 -53.21 11.65 -27.57
CA ASP A 280 -51.81 11.86 -28.00
C ASP A 280 -51.43 13.29 -28.42
N TRP A 281 -52.34 14.24 -28.32
CA TRP A 281 -52.10 15.65 -28.62
C TRP A 281 -51.04 16.34 -27.75
N LYS A 282 -50.66 15.70 -26.61
CA LYS A 282 -49.64 16.21 -25.69
C LYS A 282 -48.31 16.48 -26.35
N VAL A 283 -47.86 15.57 -27.22
CA VAL A 283 -46.59 15.67 -27.93
C VAL A 283 -46.67 16.73 -28.99
N ASN A 284 -47.81 16.82 -29.72
CA ASN A 284 -47.99 17.77 -30.80
C ASN A 284 -48.10 19.24 -30.34
N LEU A 285 -48.63 19.46 -29.10
CA LEU A 285 -48.67 20.80 -28.54
C LEU A 285 -47.32 21.27 -28.05
N LEU A 286 -46.51 20.40 -27.49
CA LEU A 286 -45.12 20.72 -27.05
C LEU A 286 -44.21 21.02 -28.25
N LEU A 287 -44.41 20.34 -29.38
CA LEU A 287 -43.70 20.58 -30.62
C LEU A 287 -44.11 21.94 -31.24
N LYS A 288 -45.35 22.36 -31.10
CA LYS A 288 -45.87 23.66 -31.64
C LYS A 288 -45.48 24.87 -30.80
N LEU A 289 -45.31 24.69 -29.50
CA LEU A 289 -45.08 25.80 -28.55
C LEU A 289 -43.60 26.04 -28.20
N GLY A 290 -42.68 25.16 -28.56
CA GLY A 290 -41.36 25.27 -27.98
C GLY A 290 -40.14 25.00 -28.86
N GLY A 291 -40.26 24.78 -30.16
CA GLY A 291 -39.06 24.54 -30.98
C GLY A 291 -38.15 23.40 -30.52
N PHE A 292 -38.71 22.43 -29.75
CA PHE A 292 -37.94 21.28 -29.28
C PHE A 292 -37.88 20.18 -30.36
N GLU A 293 -36.67 19.71 -30.66
CA GLU A 293 -36.44 18.58 -31.54
C GLU A 293 -37.12 17.31 -31.03
N ARG A 294 -37.76 16.58 -31.91
CA ARG A 294 -38.55 15.37 -31.60
C ARG A 294 -37.76 14.31 -30.84
N GLU A 295 -36.47 14.21 -31.12
CA GLU A 295 -35.55 13.26 -30.47
C GLU A 295 -35.30 13.57 -28.97
N LYS A 296 -35.21 14.83 -28.58
CA LYS A 296 -35.04 15.25 -27.20
C LYS A 296 -36.29 15.00 -26.34
N LEU A 297 -37.46 15.08 -26.96
CA LEU A 297 -38.73 14.76 -26.29
C LEU A 297 -38.93 13.24 -26.12
N GLN A 298 -38.50 12.43 -27.09
CA GLN A 298 -38.51 10.97 -26.96
C GLN A 298 -37.55 10.49 -25.83
N TYR A 299 -36.38 11.12 -25.69
CA TYR A 299 -35.44 10.84 -24.62
C TYR A 299 -36.04 11.17 -23.25
N ILE A 300 -36.72 12.30 -23.10
CA ILE A 300 -37.41 12.68 -21.87
C ILE A 300 -38.56 11.70 -21.54
N CYS A 301 -39.31 11.24 -22.54
CA CYS A 301 -40.36 10.26 -22.36
C CYS A 301 -39.86 8.84 -22.04
N SER A 302 -38.66 8.47 -22.50
CA SER A 302 -38.03 7.19 -22.18
C SER A 302 -37.49 7.11 -20.75
N ILE A 303 -37.17 8.25 -20.15
CA ILE A 303 -36.71 8.34 -18.74
C ILE A 303 -37.89 8.14 -17.74
N PHE A 304 -39.14 8.32 -18.18
CA PHE A 304 -40.34 8.11 -17.36
C PHE A 304 -41.24 7.03 -17.97
N PRO A 305 -40.91 5.73 -17.80
CA PRO A 305 -41.83 4.68 -18.23
C PRO A 305 -43.13 4.76 -17.42
N ASN A 306 -44.25 4.68 -18.16
CA ASN A 306 -45.60 4.70 -17.63
C ASN A 306 -45.78 3.71 -16.45
N GLN A 307 -46.09 4.20 -15.27
CA GLN A 307 -46.47 3.37 -14.10
C GLN A 307 -47.84 2.68 -14.23
N SER A 308 -48.48 2.75 -15.39
CA SER A 308 -49.84 2.19 -15.56
C SER A 308 -49.88 0.73 -16.01
N LYS A 309 -48.72 0.01 -16.09
CA LYS A 309 -48.69 -1.43 -16.46
C LYS A 309 -48.06 -2.34 -15.39
N ARG A 310 -48.24 -2.04 -14.14
CA ARG A 310 -47.84 -2.96 -13.05
C ARG A 310 -49.01 -3.33 -12.16
N ASN A 311 -50.10 -3.78 -12.74
CA ASN A 311 -51.14 -4.53 -12.01
C ASN A 311 -51.94 -5.31 -13.01
N LYS A 312 -51.41 -6.42 -13.54
CA LYS A 312 -52.15 -7.56 -14.10
C LYS A 312 -51.17 -8.61 -14.59
N SER A 313 -50.71 -9.47 -13.69
CA SER A 313 -50.39 -10.88 -13.95
C SER A 313 -49.73 -11.52 -12.72
N THR A 314 -50.56 -11.77 -11.72
CA THR A 314 -50.33 -12.86 -10.78
C THR A 314 -51.71 -13.38 -10.43
N PHE A 315 -52.17 -14.28 -11.23
CA PHE A 315 -53.13 -15.36 -10.88
C PHE A 315 -53.34 -16.19 -12.13
N ARG A 316 -52.73 -17.35 -12.20
CA ARG A 316 -53.21 -18.67 -12.60
C ARG A 316 -52.09 -19.58 -13.01
N ASP A 317 -52.16 -20.66 -12.34
CA ASP A 317 -51.98 -22.06 -12.68
C ASP A 317 -50.54 -22.64 -12.65
N GLY A 318 -50.44 -23.59 -11.71
CA GLY A 318 -49.55 -24.74 -11.74
C GLY A 318 -48.82 -24.96 -10.45
#